data_793c0fa25d9e0ed5458709d04181cd32
#
_entry.id   793c0fa25d9e0ed5458709d04181cd32
#
_cell.length_a   1.000
_cell.length_b   1.000
_cell.length_c   1.000
_cell.angle_alpha   90.00
_cell.angle_beta   90.00
_cell.angle_gamma   90.00
#
_symmetry.space_group_name_H-M   'P 1'
#
loop_
_entity.id
_entity.type
_entity.pdbx_description
1 polymer ?
#
loop_
_entity_poly.entity_id
_entity_poly.type
_entity_poly.pdbx_seq_one_letter_code
_entity_poly.pdbx_strand_id
1 'polypeptide(L)'
;MSEQPETNTMEKVVALAKRRGFVFPGSEIYGGLAGVYDFGPHGVELLNNLKRLWWKANVYDKENFYGIDSGMFKHPRVWDASGHTSGFSDPLADCRECNTRIRVDKELESIGVTADEKMSEAEINVLFDANRNKIACPKCGQKNFTPARAFNLLVKSNLGDFTSEGGEPVYLPGEACQGIYLNYKNVVDTMSPKLPFGMSQIGKAFRNEISPRNWLFRTREFEQADTQTFVKPNQNKEAFEQIKQERMDWYISIGINPDNLRLTQHDNLVFYASDAWDIEYNYPSLGWDELEGIHDRTDYDLKQHMEFSGANLTYLDPETNERYIPWILETSVGLGRMFAAVMADAYHEETLEDGKTRTVLKLHPDLAPYRVAVSPLLKNKPQLVEKARAVFLMLKKEFGNVAWDDNGNVGKRYRRQDEIGTPHCIVIDFETLGEEDHSLKDTVTVRDRDTGEQERVAIAGLVTKLR
;
A
#
# COMPACT_ATOMS: atom_id res chain seq x y z
N MET A 1 1.42 -34.50 -23.81
CA MET A 1 0.51 -33.41 -23.38
C MET A 1 1.41 -32.38 -22.74
N SER A 2 1.65 -31.25 -23.40
CA SER A 2 2.43 -30.15 -22.81
C SER A 2 1.59 -29.53 -21.71
N GLU A 3 2.04 -29.67 -20.47
CA GLU A 3 1.54 -28.89 -19.34
C GLU A 3 1.60 -27.41 -19.74
N GLN A 4 0.45 -26.77 -19.87
CA GLN A 4 0.41 -25.31 -19.95
C GLN A 4 1.00 -24.80 -18.62
N PRO A 5 1.94 -23.83 -18.64
CA PRO A 5 2.43 -23.26 -17.41
C PRO A 5 1.24 -22.74 -16.60
N GLU A 6 1.12 -23.16 -15.34
CA GLU A 6 0.12 -22.62 -14.42
C GLU A 6 0.22 -21.09 -14.48
N THR A 7 -0.87 -20.45 -14.91
CA THR A 7 -0.93 -18.99 -14.92
C THR A 7 -0.72 -18.51 -13.49
N ASN A 8 0.32 -17.74 -13.28
CA ASN A 8 0.72 -17.22 -11.97
C ASN A 8 -0.47 -16.50 -11.31
N THR A 9 -0.75 -16.80 -10.06
CA THR A 9 -1.85 -16.19 -9.28
C THR A 9 -1.82 -14.67 -9.36
N MET A 10 -0.64 -14.05 -9.32
CA MET A 10 -0.51 -12.59 -9.43
C MET A 10 -0.97 -12.04 -10.77
N GLU A 11 -0.75 -12.75 -11.88
CA GLU A 11 -1.27 -12.36 -13.19
C GLU A 11 -2.81 -12.39 -13.23
N LYS A 12 -3.41 -13.38 -12.57
CA LYS A 12 -4.87 -13.48 -12.43
C LYS A 12 -5.43 -12.34 -11.58
N VAL A 13 -4.77 -11.96 -10.49
CA VAL A 13 -5.11 -10.81 -9.64
C VAL A 13 -5.06 -9.50 -10.46
N VAL A 14 -3.98 -9.27 -11.20
CA VAL A 14 -3.82 -8.08 -12.07
C VAL A 14 -4.90 -8.02 -13.14
N ALA A 15 -5.19 -9.15 -13.78
CA ALA A 15 -6.26 -9.25 -14.80
C ALA A 15 -7.65 -8.97 -14.18
N LEU A 16 -7.93 -9.49 -12.98
CA LEU A 16 -9.16 -9.21 -12.23
C LEU A 16 -9.23 -7.72 -11.86
N ALA A 17 -8.15 -7.16 -11.32
CA ALA A 17 -8.07 -5.77 -10.91
C ALA A 17 -8.41 -4.82 -12.06
N LYS A 18 -7.83 -5.05 -13.25
CA LYS A 18 -8.15 -4.27 -14.47
C LYS A 18 -9.61 -4.47 -14.89
N ARG A 19 -10.06 -5.73 -14.99
CA ARG A 19 -11.42 -6.07 -15.45
C ARG A 19 -12.50 -5.51 -14.52
N ARG A 20 -12.25 -5.44 -13.21
CA ARG A 20 -13.21 -4.97 -12.20
C ARG A 20 -12.99 -3.53 -11.77
N GLY A 21 -12.12 -2.79 -12.45
CA GLY A 21 -11.94 -1.35 -12.20
C GLY A 21 -11.31 -1.06 -10.83
N PHE A 22 -10.37 -1.90 -10.41
CA PHE A 22 -9.54 -1.60 -9.23
C PHE A 22 -8.32 -0.77 -9.63
N VAL A 23 -7.55 -1.22 -10.60
CA VAL A 23 -6.30 -0.55 -10.99
C VAL A 23 -6.15 -0.56 -12.50
N PHE A 24 -5.77 0.59 -13.05
CA PHE A 24 -5.48 0.80 -14.46
C PHE A 24 -4.03 1.25 -14.65
N PRO A 25 -3.39 0.96 -15.80
CA PRO A 25 -2.14 1.63 -16.14
C PRO A 25 -2.34 3.14 -16.25
N GLY A 26 -1.47 3.91 -15.62
CA GLY A 26 -1.54 5.38 -15.66
C GLY A 26 -1.34 5.91 -17.08
N SER A 27 -2.19 6.85 -17.53
CA SER A 27 -2.14 7.46 -18.86
C SER A 27 -2.26 6.47 -20.03
N GLU A 28 -3.04 5.39 -19.86
CA GLU A 28 -3.13 4.28 -20.84
C GLU A 28 -3.51 4.74 -22.25
N ILE A 29 -4.33 5.79 -22.37
CA ILE A 29 -4.74 6.35 -23.69
C ILE A 29 -3.58 6.93 -24.51
N TYR A 30 -2.44 7.21 -23.87
CA TYR A 30 -1.19 7.69 -24.50
C TYR A 30 -0.11 6.60 -24.56
N GLY A 31 -0.47 5.34 -24.36
CA GLY A 31 0.45 4.20 -24.33
C GLY A 31 0.97 3.85 -22.95
N GLY A 32 0.52 4.56 -21.92
CA GLY A 32 0.90 4.34 -20.52
C GLY A 32 2.25 4.95 -20.12
N LEU A 33 2.44 5.10 -18.82
CA LEU A 33 3.71 5.48 -18.21
C LEU A 33 4.14 4.37 -17.25
N ALA A 34 5.28 3.73 -17.54
CA ALA A 34 5.75 2.60 -16.75
C ALA A 34 5.93 2.95 -15.27
N GLY A 35 5.39 2.11 -14.38
CA GLY A 35 5.46 2.31 -12.93
C GLY A 35 4.55 3.41 -12.39
N VAL A 36 3.54 3.82 -13.16
CA VAL A 36 2.47 4.72 -12.73
C VAL A 36 1.13 4.04 -12.94
N TYR A 37 0.26 4.10 -11.93
CA TYR A 37 -1.04 3.44 -11.94
C TYR A 37 -2.13 4.36 -11.42
N ASP A 38 -3.34 4.21 -11.98
CA ASP A 38 -4.55 4.90 -11.55
C ASP A 38 -5.43 3.92 -10.78
N PHE A 39 -5.91 4.29 -9.60
CA PHE A 39 -6.92 3.52 -8.89
C PHE A 39 -8.29 3.85 -9.46
N GLY A 40 -8.96 2.82 -10.00
CA GLY A 40 -10.30 2.94 -10.55
C GLY A 40 -11.39 3.00 -9.46
N PRO A 41 -12.68 3.01 -9.85
CA PRO A 41 -13.78 3.22 -8.91
C PRO A 41 -13.84 2.23 -7.73
N HIS A 42 -13.52 0.94 -7.94
CA HIS A 42 -13.45 -0.03 -6.86
C HIS A 42 -12.12 0.04 -6.11
N GLY A 43 -11.04 0.36 -6.83
CA GLY A 43 -9.70 0.48 -6.24
C GLY A 43 -9.58 1.64 -5.27
N VAL A 44 -10.14 2.81 -5.61
CA VAL A 44 -10.09 3.97 -4.72
C VAL A 44 -10.88 3.74 -3.43
N GLU A 45 -11.99 3.00 -3.48
CA GLU A 45 -12.77 2.66 -2.28
C GLU A 45 -11.99 1.69 -1.38
N LEU A 46 -11.40 0.62 -1.95
CA LEU A 46 -10.53 -0.28 -1.19
C LEU A 46 -9.34 0.47 -0.57
N LEU A 47 -8.68 1.35 -1.35
CA LEU A 47 -7.56 2.15 -0.88
C LEU A 47 -7.97 3.10 0.26
N ASN A 48 -9.11 3.77 0.14
CA ASN A 48 -9.64 4.66 1.19
C ASN A 48 -10.00 3.88 2.45
N ASN A 49 -10.55 2.66 2.32
CA ASN A 49 -10.83 1.79 3.44
C ASN A 49 -9.54 1.34 4.15
N LEU A 50 -8.49 0.98 3.40
CA LEU A 50 -7.15 0.68 3.94
C LEU A 50 -6.58 1.87 4.71
N LYS A 51 -6.62 3.07 4.11
CA LYS A 51 -6.17 4.31 4.76
C LYS A 51 -6.95 4.58 6.05
N ARG A 52 -8.27 4.43 6.03
CA ARG A 52 -9.13 4.64 7.20
C ARG A 52 -8.82 3.68 8.33
N LEU A 53 -8.65 2.37 8.04
CA LEU A 53 -8.31 1.36 9.04
C LEU A 53 -6.89 1.57 9.59
N TRP A 54 -5.94 1.88 8.71
CA TRP A 54 -4.56 2.19 9.12
C TRP A 54 -4.52 3.44 10.02
N TRP A 55 -5.21 4.51 9.63
CA TRP A 55 -5.29 5.76 10.41
C TRP A 55 -5.94 5.53 11.76
N LYS A 56 -7.02 4.74 11.79
CA LYS A 56 -7.66 4.37 13.04
C LYS A 56 -6.68 3.69 13.99
N ALA A 57 -5.96 2.68 13.52
CA ALA A 57 -5.03 1.90 14.34
C ALA A 57 -3.80 2.71 14.80
N ASN A 58 -3.30 3.65 13.98
CA ASN A 58 -2.06 4.37 14.25
C ASN A 58 -2.26 5.79 14.83
N VAL A 59 -3.50 6.30 14.85
CA VAL A 59 -3.79 7.63 15.39
C VAL A 59 -4.92 7.56 16.40
N TYR A 60 -6.11 7.06 16.03
CA TYR A 60 -7.31 7.19 16.88
C TYR A 60 -7.35 6.20 18.03
N ASP A 61 -6.85 5.00 17.86
CA ASP A 61 -6.84 3.95 18.88
C ASP A 61 -5.64 4.06 19.84
N LYS A 62 -4.74 5.05 19.63
CA LYS A 62 -3.54 5.26 20.44
C LYS A 62 -3.61 6.58 21.23
N GLU A 63 -3.15 6.56 22.46
CA GLU A 63 -2.98 7.77 23.27
C GLU A 63 -1.73 8.54 22.81
N ASN A 64 -1.80 9.87 22.80
CA ASN A 64 -0.69 10.76 22.41
C ASN A 64 -0.16 10.54 20.98
N PHE A 65 -1.00 10.07 20.06
CA PHE A 65 -0.64 9.96 18.66
C PHE A 65 -1.38 11.01 17.83
N TYR A 66 -0.66 11.70 16.96
CA TYR A 66 -1.15 12.85 16.22
C TYR A 66 -0.97 12.63 14.72
N GLY A 67 -2.03 12.92 13.96
CA GLY A 67 -1.94 12.91 12.51
C GLY A 67 -1.42 14.26 12.00
N ILE A 68 -0.60 14.23 10.96
CA ILE A 68 -0.20 15.41 10.20
C ILE A 68 -0.38 15.18 8.71
N ASP A 69 -0.44 16.28 7.96
CA ASP A 69 -0.38 16.28 6.49
C ASP A 69 0.61 17.37 6.06
N SER A 70 1.82 16.98 5.69
CA SER A 70 2.86 17.93 5.32
C SER A 70 2.89 18.16 3.80
N GLY A 71 3.15 19.41 3.37
CA GLY A 71 3.31 19.76 1.97
C GLY A 71 4.33 18.87 1.25
N MET A 72 4.05 18.51 -0.02
CA MET A 72 4.96 17.70 -0.85
C MET A 72 6.24 18.48 -1.19
N PHE A 73 6.12 19.73 -1.59
CA PHE A 73 7.30 20.56 -1.84
C PHE A 73 7.99 20.90 -0.53
N LYS A 74 9.26 20.54 -0.43
CA LYS A 74 10.10 20.81 0.73
C LYS A 74 11.32 21.60 0.29
N HIS A 75 11.89 22.38 1.21
CA HIS A 75 13.15 23.07 0.96
C HIS A 75 14.25 22.05 0.59
N PRO A 76 15.08 22.28 -0.43
CA PRO A 76 16.09 21.31 -0.90
C PRO A 76 17.00 20.79 0.20
N ARG A 77 17.38 21.63 1.18
CA ARG A 77 18.21 21.22 2.33
C ARG A 77 17.61 20.12 3.20
N VAL A 78 16.32 19.86 3.11
CA VAL A 78 15.68 18.71 3.78
C VAL A 78 16.27 17.40 3.26
N TRP A 79 16.47 17.32 1.96
CA TRP A 79 17.00 16.14 1.29
C TRP A 79 18.51 16.01 1.45
N ASP A 80 19.21 17.13 1.68
CA ASP A 80 20.61 17.12 2.07
C ASP A 80 20.76 16.60 3.50
N ALA A 81 19.95 17.10 4.43
CA ALA A 81 19.97 16.67 5.82
C ALA A 81 19.65 15.19 5.99
N SER A 82 18.65 14.69 5.28
CA SER A 82 18.27 13.27 5.30
C SER A 82 19.20 12.35 4.51
N GLY A 83 20.21 12.90 3.80
CA GLY A 83 21.15 12.12 3.00
C GLY A 83 20.65 11.67 1.63
N HIS A 84 19.42 12.02 1.24
CA HIS A 84 18.85 11.59 -0.04
C HIS A 84 19.55 12.17 -1.26
N THR A 85 20.11 13.36 -1.17
CA THR A 85 20.86 13.95 -2.30
C THR A 85 22.17 13.26 -2.58
N SER A 86 22.80 12.65 -1.56
CA SER A 86 24.13 12.02 -1.65
C SER A 86 24.09 10.49 -1.69
N GLY A 87 23.15 9.84 -0.97
CA GLY A 87 23.15 8.39 -0.77
C GLY A 87 21.95 7.64 -1.36
N PHE A 88 20.89 8.34 -1.78
CA PHE A 88 19.70 7.69 -2.33
C PHE A 88 19.88 7.40 -3.82
N SER A 89 20.72 6.42 -4.15
CA SER A 89 21.10 6.13 -5.53
C SER A 89 21.26 4.63 -5.79
N ASP A 90 20.87 4.21 -7.00
CA ASP A 90 21.11 2.88 -7.52
C ASP A 90 22.36 2.87 -8.40
N PRO A 91 23.23 1.82 -8.33
CA PRO A 91 24.34 1.66 -9.27
C PRO A 91 23.82 1.12 -10.60
N LEU A 92 23.88 1.94 -11.65
CA LEU A 92 23.34 1.62 -12.97
C LEU A 92 24.42 1.50 -14.04
N ALA A 93 24.29 0.51 -14.94
CA ALA A 93 25.06 0.38 -16.16
C ALA A 93 24.12 0.28 -17.38
N ASP A 94 24.55 0.84 -18.51
CA ASP A 94 23.82 0.76 -19.77
C ASP A 94 24.45 -0.30 -20.69
N CYS A 95 23.62 -1.16 -21.30
CA CYS A 95 24.09 -2.06 -22.37
C CYS A 95 24.48 -1.24 -23.59
N ARG A 96 25.71 -1.37 -24.09
CA ARG A 96 26.21 -0.61 -25.23
C ARG A 96 25.58 -0.98 -26.56
N GLU A 97 24.95 -2.17 -26.64
CA GLU A 97 24.34 -2.68 -27.88
C GLU A 97 22.87 -2.26 -28.04
N CYS A 98 22.11 -2.18 -26.95
CA CYS A 98 20.67 -1.91 -27.05
C CYS A 98 20.18 -0.82 -26.10
N ASN A 99 21.07 -0.14 -25.39
CA ASN A 99 20.81 0.92 -24.41
C ASN A 99 19.88 0.50 -23.25
N THR A 100 19.72 -0.82 -23.04
CA THR A 100 18.96 -1.30 -21.88
C THR A 100 19.77 -1.04 -20.62
N ARG A 101 19.13 -0.43 -19.64
CA ARG A 101 19.72 -0.11 -18.34
C ARG A 101 19.51 -1.25 -17.36
N ILE A 102 20.54 -1.60 -16.60
CA ILE A 102 20.51 -2.62 -15.56
C ILE A 102 20.92 -2.04 -14.21
N ARG A 103 20.42 -2.63 -13.12
CA ARG A 103 20.92 -2.41 -11.76
C ARG A 103 22.07 -3.37 -11.51
N VAL A 104 23.24 -2.82 -11.32
CA VAL A 104 24.48 -3.62 -11.19
C VAL A 104 24.48 -4.46 -9.92
N ASP A 105 24.00 -3.91 -8.80
CA ASP A 105 23.85 -4.61 -7.52
C ASP A 105 22.96 -5.86 -7.66
N LYS A 106 21.79 -5.73 -8.30
CA LYS A 106 20.84 -6.83 -8.49
C LYS A 106 21.36 -7.90 -9.47
N GLU A 107 22.07 -7.49 -10.50
CA GLU A 107 22.69 -8.44 -11.43
C GLU A 107 23.84 -9.20 -10.76
N LEU A 108 24.60 -8.55 -9.87
CA LEU A 108 25.65 -9.21 -9.07
C LEU A 108 25.03 -10.21 -8.09
N GLU A 109 23.98 -9.83 -7.36
CA GLU A 109 23.24 -10.72 -6.47
C GLU A 109 22.70 -11.96 -7.20
N SER A 110 22.18 -11.79 -8.42
CA SER A 110 21.62 -12.89 -9.23
C SER A 110 22.64 -13.98 -9.57
N ILE A 111 23.92 -13.65 -9.53
CA ILE A 111 25.05 -14.57 -9.76
C ILE A 111 25.79 -14.96 -8.47
N GLY A 112 25.19 -14.66 -7.28
CA GLY A 112 25.74 -15.01 -5.97
C GLY A 112 26.88 -14.11 -5.49
N VAL A 113 26.99 -12.89 -6.01
CA VAL A 113 27.96 -11.88 -5.56
C VAL A 113 27.24 -10.80 -4.79
N THR A 114 27.52 -10.69 -3.49
CA THR A 114 26.92 -9.66 -2.63
C THR A 114 27.51 -8.29 -2.96
N ALA A 115 26.66 -7.32 -3.28
CA ALA A 115 27.01 -5.91 -3.40
C ALA A 115 26.37 -5.17 -2.21
N ASP A 116 27.20 -4.69 -1.28
CA ASP A 116 26.73 -3.93 -0.12
C ASP A 116 26.28 -2.53 -0.57
N GLU A 117 25.15 -2.05 -0.05
CA GLU A 117 24.63 -0.70 -0.33
C GLU A 117 25.58 0.43 0.13
N LYS A 118 26.51 0.12 1.02
CA LYS A 118 27.55 1.07 1.49
C LYS A 118 28.76 1.17 0.57
N MET A 119 28.85 0.31 -0.46
CA MET A 119 29.97 0.33 -1.39
C MET A 119 29.97 1.62 -2.22
N SER A 120 31.17 2.19 -2.36
CA SER A 120 31.38 3.31 -3.26
C SER A 120 31.21 2.87 -4.73
N GLU A 121 30.96 3.84 -5.62
CA GLU A 121 30.89 3.59 -7.06
C GLU A 121 32.14 2.87 -7.59
N ALA A 122 33.32 3.19 -7.05
CA ALA A 122 34.59 2.53 -7.43
C ALA A 122 34.61 1.06 -7.03
N GLU A 123 34.19 0.71 -5.81
CA GLU A 123 34.13 -0.66 -5.30
C GLU A 123 33.12 -1.50 -6.08
N ILE A 124 31.94 -0.94 -6.36
CA ILE A 124 30.93 -1.60 -7.20
C ILE A 124 31.47 -1.85 -8.63
N ASN A 125 32.19 -0.89 -9.21
CA ASN A 125 32.80 -1.08 -10.53
C ASN A 125 33.86 -2.17 -10.53
N VAL A 126 34.65 -2.32 -9.48
CA VAL A 126 35.62 -3.42 -9.34
C VAL A 126 34.91 -4.78 -9.33
N LEU A 127 33.83 -4.92 -8.54
CA LEU A 127 33.05 -6.16 -8.50
C LEU A 127 32.35 -6.43 -9.84
N PHE A 128 31.81 -5.40 -10.46
CA PHE A 128 31.09 -5.50 -11.73
C PHE A 128 32.03 -5.93 -12.85
N ASP A 129 33.23 -5.31 -12.96
CA ASP A 129 34.21 -5.63 -13.98
C ASP A 129 34.74 -7.06 -13.82
N ALA A 130 34.98 -7.53 -12.59
CA ALA A 130 35.40 -8.90 -12.30
C ALA A 130 34.34 -9.95 -12.70
N ASN A 131 33.06 -9.60 -12.72
CA ASN A 131 31.93 -10.51 -12.99
C ASN A 131 31.19 -10.20 -14.30
N ARG A 132 31.58 -9.19 -15.06
CA ARG A 132 30.90 -8.72 -16.27
C ARG A 132 30.60 -9.84 -17.27
N ASN A 133 31.49 -10.79 -17.41
CA ASN A 133 31.32 -11.93 -18.32
C ASN A 133 30.21 -12.92 -17.90
N LYS A 134 29.74 -12.85 -16.67
CA LYS A 134 28.67 -13.71 -16.17
C LYS A 134 27.30 -13.03 -16.31
N ILE A 135 27.26 -11.69 -16.45
CA ILE A 135 26.04 -10.88 -16.53
C ILE A 135 25.68 -10.67 -18.00
N ALA A 136 24.48 -11.06 -18.39
CA ALA A 136 23.94 -10.88 -19.74
C ALA A 136 22.82 -9.84 -19.74
N CYS A 137 22.79 -8.99 -20.76
CA CYS A 137 21.71 -8.01 -20.92
C CYS A 137 20.35 -8.73 -21.04
N PRO A 138 19.35 -8.40 -20.21
CA PRO A 138 18.05 -9.09 -20.21
C PRO A 138 17.28 -8.91 -21.53
N LYS A 139 17.62 -7.91 -22.34
CA LYS A 139 16.95 -7.63 -23.61
C LYS A 139 17.64 -8.26 -24.81
N CYS A 140 18.97 -8.16 -24.92
CA CYS A 140 19.68 -8.59 -26.12
C CYS A 140 20.70 -9.72 -25.87
N GLY A 141 20.90 -10.17 -24.63
CA GLY A 141 21.83 -11.23 -24.26
C GLY A 141 23.31 -10.86 -24.31
N GLN A 142 23.66 -9.66 -24.79
CA GLN A 142 25.05 -9.20 -24.88
C GLN A 142 25.59 -8.83 -23.49
N LYS A 143 26.94 -8.91 -23.35
CA LYS A 143 27.64 -8.67 -22.08
C LYS A 143 28.49 -7.40 -22.10
N ASN A 144 28.19 -6.48 -23.01
CA ASN A 144 28.92 -5.23 -23.21
C ASN A 144 28.21 -4.07 -22.52
N PHE A 145 28.68 -3.68 -21.33
CA PHE A 145 28.08 -2.63 -20.53
C PHE A 145 29.02 -1.44 -20.34
N THR A 146 28.45 -0.28 -20.04
CA THR A 146 29.19 0.88 -19.50
C THR A 146 29.69 0.55 -18.09
N PRO A 147 30.64 1.31 -17.53
CA PRO A 147 30.85 1.30 -16.08
C PRO A 147 29.57 1.62 -15.33
N ALA A 148 29.45 1.10 -14.11
CA ALA A 148 28.39 1.46 -13.20
C ALA A 148 28.55 2.94 -12.78
N ARG A 149 27.42 3.64 -12.66
CA ARG A 149 27.36 5.02 -12.15
C ARG A 149 26.22 5.13 -11.14
N ALA A 150 26.41 5.93 -10.11
CA ALA A 150 25.36 6.26 -9.16
C ALA A 150 24.24 7.04 -9.87
N PHE A 151 23.00 6.56 -9.71
CA PHE A 151 21.82 7.21 -10.26
C PHE A 151 20.89 7.56 -9.12
N ASN A 152 20.75 8.88 -8.83
CA ASN A 152 19.90 9.34 -7.74
C ASN A 152 18.42 9.12 -8.05
N LEU A 153 17.69 8.53 -7.11
CA LEU A 153 16.27 8.20 -7.24
C LEU A 153 15.35 9.39 -6.95
N LEU A 154 15.84 10.51 -6.41
CA LEU A 154 15.02 11.70 -6.23
C LEU A 154 14.57 12.27 -7.58
N VAL A 155 13.27 12.60 -7.66
CA VAL A 155 12.71 13.30 -8.82
C VAL A 155 12.91 14.81 -8.63
N LYS A 156 13.76 15.39 -9.45
CA LYS A 156 14.06 16.84 -9.43
C LYS A 156 13.06 17.62 -10.28
N SER A 157 12.62 18.77 -9.79
CA SER A 157 11.82 19.75 -10.50
C SER A 157 12.33 21.18 -10.21
N ASN A 158 11.72 22.20 -10.81
CA ASN A 158 12.01 23.59 -10.53
C ASN A 158 10.71 24.33 -10.24
N LEU A 159 10.75 25.27 -9.29
CA LEU A 159 9.70 26.26 -9.06
C LEU A 159 10.10 27.59 -9.73
N GLY A 160 9.12 28.30 -10.28
CA GLY A 160 9.33 29.58 -10.97
C GLY A 160 9.32 29.45 -12.48
N ASP A 161 9.95 30.43 -13.17
CA ASP A 161 9.96 30.49 -14.63
C ASP A 161 10.88 29.42 -15.23
N PHE A 162 10.31 28.51 -16.04
CA PHE A 162 11.05 27.48 -16.77
C PHE A 162 11.96 28.00 -17.86
N THR A 163 11.79 29.27 -18.28
CA THR A 163 12.55 29.88 -19.36
C THR A 163 13.81 30.64 -18.89
N SER A 164 13.96 30.83 -17.58
CA SER A 164 15.12 31.52 -17.00
C SER A 164 16.03 30.50 -16.28
N GLU A 165 17.35 30.72 -16.34
CA GLU A 165 18.36 29.96 -15.58
C GLU A 165 18.22 30.10 -14.04
N GLY A 166 17.15 30.77 -13.57
CA GLY A 166 16.93 31.19 -12.18
C GLY A 166 15.81 30.49 -11.40
N GLY A 167 15.24 29.39 -11.88
CA GLY A 167 14.24 28.65 -11.12
C GLY A 167 14.85 27.98 -9.87
N GLU A 168 14.15 28.04 -8.73
CA GLU A 168 14.58 27.33 -7.52
C GLU A 168 14.43 25.81 -7.69
N PRO A 169 15.51 25.03 -7.54
CA PRO A 169 15.43 23.59 -7.62
C PRO A 169 14.62 23.04 -6.44
N VAL A 170 13.68 22.14 -6.71
CA VAL A 170 12.92 21.39 -5.71
C VAL A 170 12.95 19.91 -6.04
N TYR A 171 12.68 19.09 -5.04
CA TYR A 171 12.57 17.67 -5.23
C TYR A 171 11.17 17.22 -4.82
N LEU A 172 10.61 16.29 -5.59
CA LEU A 172 9.46 15.51 -5.12
C LEU A 172 9.93 14.55 -4.02
N PRO A 173 9.11 14.32 -2.97
CA PRO A 173 9.54 13.53 -1.82
C PRO A 173 9.95 12.10 -2.22
N GLY A 174 11.13 11.64 -1.82
CA GLY A 174 11.56 10.25 -1.96
C GLY A 174 10.92 9.34 -0.92
N GLU A 175 10.46 9.93 0.22
CA GLU A 175 9.74 9.29 1.31
C GLU A 175 8.81 10.28 2.00
N ALA A 176 7.77 9.80 2.68
CA ALA A 176 6.79 10.68 3.33
C ALA A 176 7.21 11.12 4.74
N CYS A 177 8.02 10.33 5.46
CA CYS A 177 8.36 10.55 6.88
C CYS A 177 9.08 11.87 7.16
N GLN A 178 9.81 12.45 6.20
CA GLN A 178 10.54 13.71 6.41
C GLN A 178 9.63 14.86 6.85
N GLY A 179 8.36 14.85 6.39
CA GLY A 179 7.36 15.81 6.85
C GLY A 179 7.07 15.76 8.34
N ILE A 180 7.19 14.59 8.94
CA ILE A 180 6.99 14.36 10.38
C ILE A 180 8.12 15.05 11.17
N TYR A 181 9.38 14.84 10.79
CA TYR A 181 10.53 15.42 11.48
C TYR A 181 10.55 16.94 11.40
N LEU A 182 10.19 17.50 10.23
CA LEU A 182 10.08 18.95 10.05
C LEU A 182 9.01 19.59 10.93
N ASN A 183 7.96 18.87 11.27
CA ASN A 183 6.85 19.33 12.11
C ASN A 183 6.95 18.87 13.57
N TYR A 184 8.01 18.14 13.91
CA TYR A 184 8.21 17.66 15.29
C TYR A 184 8.09 18.79 16.33
N LYS A 185 8.85 19.86 16.15
CA LYS A 185 8.81 21.00 17.07
C LYS A 185 7.43 21.66 17.10
N ASN A 186 6.77 21.83 15.97
CA ASN A 186 5.43 22.41 15.90
C ASN A 186 4.43 21.61 16.74
N VAL A 187 4.48 20.26 16.64
CA VAL A 187 3.61 19.38 17.42
C VAL A 187 3.97 19.39 18.91
N VAL A 188 5.25 19.34 19.26
CA VAL A 188 5.69 19.45 20.66
C VAL A 188 5.23 20.76 21.29
N ASP A 189 5.40 21.89 20.60
CA ASP A 189 5.03 23.21 21.11
C ASP A 189 3.50 23.42 21.22
N THR A 190 2.71 22.79 20.34
CA THR A 190 1.26 23.02 20.29
C THR A 190 0.46 21.97 21.08
N MET A 191 0.91 20.72 21.11
CA MET A 191 0.20 19.62 21.75
C MET A 191 0.77 19.26 23.11
N SER A 192 2.02 19.67 23.41
CA SER A 192 2.74 19.37 24.66
C SER A 192 2.70 17.88 25.03
N PRO A 193 3.02 16.97 24.09
CA PRO A 193 2.94 15.54 24.33
C PRO A 193 3.96 15.07 25.35
N LYS A 194 3.60 14.02 26.10
CA LYS A 194 4.56 13.27 26.93
C LYS A 194 5.09 12.08 26.13
N LEU A 195 6.36 11.74 26.34
CA LEU A 195 6.96 10.53 25.78
C LEU A 195 6.43 9.26 26.49
N PRO A 196 6.15 8.15 25.78
CA PRO A 196 6.18 8.07 24.32
C PRO A 196 5.00 8.77 23.64
N PHE A 197 5.23 9.39 22.49
CA PHE A 197 4.16 9.89 21.63
C PHE A 197 4.46 9.59 20.15
N GLY A 198 3.46 9.62 19.32
CA GLY A 198 3.60 9.32 17.90
C GLY A 198 3.08 10.43 16.99
N MET A 199 3.67 10.50 15.80
CA MET A 199 3.18 11.31 14.70
C MET A 199 3.03 10.44 13.46
N SER A 200 1.87 10.52 12.80
CA SER A 200 1.55 9.70 11.64
C SER A 200 1.16 10.55 10.44
N GLN A 201 1.54 10.11 9.25
CA GLN A 201 1.23 10.76 7.98
C GLN A 201 0.94 9.71 6.91
N ILE A 202 -0.01 10.02 6.01
CA ILE A 202 -0.13 9.35 4.72
C ILE A 202 0.25 10.38 3.67
N GLY A 203 1.34 10.14 2.95
CA GLY A 203 1.90 11.11 2.00
C GLY A 203 2.32 10.49 0.67
N LYS A 204 2.36 11.31 -0.38
CA LYS A 204 2.92 10.91 -1.68
C LYS A 204 4.44 10.83 -1.60
N ALA A 205 4.98 9.79 -2.24
CA ALA A 205 6.41 9.62 -2.48
C ALA A 205 6.67 9.32 -3.95
N PHE A 206 7.85 9.72 -4.42
CA PHE A 206 8.25 9.63 -5.83
C PHE A 206 9.67 9.10 -5.90
N ARG A 207 9.87 8.06 -6.70
CA ARG A 207 11.20 7.50 -6.95
C ARG A 207 11.41 7.33 -8.44
N ASN A 208 12.49 7.89 -8.95
CA ASN A 208 12.84 7.80 -10.37
C ASN A 208 13.32 6.38 -10.72
N GLU A 209 12.46 5.40 -10.48
CA GLU A 209 12.71 3.98 -10.72
C GLU A 209 13.03 3.72 -12.19
N ILE A 210 14.16 3.08 -12.45
CA ILE A 210 14.59 2.77 -13.81
C ILE A 210 13.85 1.57 -14.39
N SER A 211 13.61 0.56 -13.55
CA SER A 211 12.93 -0.68 -13.93
C SER A 211 11.74 -0.94 -13.01
N PRO A 212 10.67 -0.14 -13.10
CA PRO A 212 9.47 -0.43 -12.36
C PRO A 212 8.91 -1.77 -12.82
N ARG A 213 8.53 -2.62 -11.86
CA ARG A 213 8.09 -3.99 -12.14
C ARG A 213 7.18 -4.49 -11.02
N ASN A 214 6.58 -5.65 -11.23
CA ASN A 214 5.77 -6.34 -10.24
C ASN A 214 4.55 -5.51 -9.82
N TRP A 215 3.85 -4.95 -10.81
CA TRP A 215 2.63 -4.18 -10.61
C TRP A 215 2.80 -3.08 -9.54
N LEU A 216 1.93 -3.00 -8.53
CA LEU A 216 1.98 -1.98 -7.47
C LEU A 216 3.14 -2.13 -6.49
N PHE A 217 3.95 -3.17 -6.60
CA PHE A 217 5.06 -3.43 -5.69
C PHE A 217 6.20 -2.42 -5.84
N ARG A 218 6.59 -2.09 -7.10
CA ARG A 218 7.64 -1.10 -7.38
C ARG A 218 7.17 -0.09 -8.43
N THR A 219 6.80 1.07 -7.97
CA THR A 219 6.21 2.16 -8.76
C THR A 219 7.02 3.45 -8.62
N ARG A 220 6.84 4.38 -9.57
CA ARG A 220 7.50 5.69 -9.56
C ARG A 220 6.80 6.73 -8.71
N GLU A 221 5.49 6.58 -8.58
CA GLU A 221 4.63 7.38 -7.71
C GLU A 221 3.83 6.43 -6.84
N PHE A 222 3.81 6.67 -5.54
CA PHE A 222 3.09 5.87 -4.57
C PHE A 222 2.71 6.69 -3.34
N GLU A 223 1.92 6.13 -2.47
CA GLU A 223 1.64 6.68 -1.14
C GLU A 223 2.31 5.81 -0.09
N GLN A 224 2.93 6.46 0.88
CA GLN A 224 3.42 5.84 2.11
C GLN A 224 2.56 6.25 3.29
N ALA A 225 2.34 5.30 4.18
CA ALA A 225 1.75 5.52 5.48
C ALA A 225 2.82 5.28 6.54
N ASP A 226 3.26 6.36 7.17
CA ASP A 226 4.39 6.39 8.09
C ASP A 226 3.93 6.80 9.48
N THR A 227 4.42 6.09 10.51
CA THR A 227 4.30 6.49 11.91
C THR A 227 5.68 6.57 12.52
N GLN A 228 5.97 7.69 13.16
CA GLN A 228 7.19 7.91 13.92
C GLN A 228 6.84 8.00 15.39
N THR A 229 7.28 7.02 16.18
CA THR A 229 7.09 6.99 17.63
C THR A 229 8.32 7.51 18.33
N PHE A 230 8.17 8.61 19.04
CA PHE A 230 9.23 9.24 19.81
C PHE A 230 9.29 8.64 21.20
N VAL A 231 10.48 8.18 21.61
CA VAL A 231 10.72 7.50 22.88
C VAL A 231 11.90 8.14 23.62
N LYS A 232 12.00 7.91 24.93
CA LYS A 232 13.18 8.31 25.70
C LYS A 232 14.41 7.51 25.23
N PRO A 233 15.59 8.14 25.09
CA PRO A 233 16.82 7.43 24.72
C PRO A 233 17.07 6.22 25.63
N ASN A 234 17.49 5.11 25.03
CA ASN A 234 17.73 3.82 25.69
C ASN A 234 16.48 3.12 26.30
N GLN A 235 15.26 3.61 26.03
CA GLN A 235 13.98 2.96 26.41
C GLN A 235 13.21 2.47 25.17
N ASN A 236 13.89 2.27 24.07
CA ASN A 236 13.34 1.91 22.77
C ASN A 236 12.97 0.43 22.65
N LYS A 237 13.69 -0.48 23.30
CA LYS A 237 13.61 -1.93 23.05
C LYS A 237 12.21 -2.52 23.29
N GLU A 238 11.61 -2.22 24.44
CA GLU A 238 10.28 -2.75 24.78
C GLU A 238 9.21 -2.20 23.81
N ALA A 239 9.25 -0.89 23.56
CA ALA A 239 8.34 -0.24 22.62
C ALA A 239 8.52 -0.78 21.19
N PHE A 240 9.75 -1.09 20.78
CA PHE A 240 10.05 -1.65 19.47
C PHE A 240 9.46 -3.06 19.28
N GLU A 241 9.64 -3.95 20.29
CA GLU A 241 9.01 -5.28 20.27
C GLU A 241 7.49 -5.20 20.25
N GLN A 242 6.92 -4.28 21.04
CA GLN A 242 5.48 -4.06 21.06
C GLN A 242 4.96 -3.59 19.68
N ILE A 243 5.63 -2.64 19.04
CA ILE A 243 5.26 -2.14 17.72
C ILE A 243 5.26 -3.27 16.68
N LYS A 244 6.29 -4.13 16.66
CA LYS A 244 6.36 -5.27 15.75
C LYS A 244 5.13 -6.18 15.88
N GLN A 245 4.76 -6.52 17.11
CA GLN A 245 3.60 -7.38 17.37
C GLN A 245 2.29 -6.69 16.99
N GLU A 246 2.09 -5.43 17.37
CA GLU A 246 0.89 -4.64 17.03
C GLU A 246 0.68 -4.54 15.52
N ARG A 247 1.77 -4.37 14.74
CA ARG A 247 1.68 -4.29 13.29
C ARG A 247 1.32 -5.64 12.66
N MET A 248 1.91 -6.74 13.12
CA MET A 248 1.53 -8.10 12.71
C MET A 248 0.06 -8.38 12.99
N ASP A 249 -0.40 -8.11 14.23
CA ASP A 249 -1.78 -8.35 14.64
C ASP A 249 -2.77 -7.51 13.82
N TRP A 250 -2.37 -6.28 13.45
CA TRP A 250 -3.19 -5.42 12.63
C TRP A 250 -3.42 -6.02 11.22
N TYR A 251 -2.38 -6.53 10.56
CA TYR A 251 -2.54 -7.18 9.25
C TYR A 251 -3.48 -8.40 9.32
N ILE A 252 -3.35 -9.21 10.37
CA ILE A 252 -4.24 -10.34 10.60
C ILE A 252 -5.68 -9.85 10.81
N SER A 253 -5.87 -8.78 11.58
CA SER A 253 -7.20 -8.20 11.87
C SER A 253 -7.95 -7.66 10.65
N ILE A 254 -7.23 -7.26 9.61
CA ILE A 254 -7.82 -6.81 8.34
C ILE A 254 -7.97 -7.94 7.31
N GLY A 255 -7.69 -9.19 7.70
CA GLY A 255 -7.98 -10.40 6.94
C GLY A 255 -6.82 -10.99 6.15
N ILE A 256 -5.57 -10.55 6.37
CA ILE A 256 -4.39 -11.23 5.79
C ILE A 256 -4.16 -12.55 6.52
N ASN A 257 -3.96 -13.62 5.77
CA ASN A 257 -3.66 -14.93 6.33
C ASN A 257 -2.30 -14.89 7.07
N PRO A 258 -2.24 -15.26 8.37
CA PRO A 258 -1.00 -15.26 9.13
C PRO A 258 0.10 -16.16 8.54
N ASP A 259 -0.25 -17.22 7.81
CA ASP A 259 0.71 -18.11 7.14
C ASP A 259 1.46 -17.39 5.98
N ASN A 260 0.93 -16.26 5.50
CA ASN A 260 1.53 -15.43 4.47
C ASN A 260 2.30 -14.22 5.05
N LEU A 261 2.46 -14.14 6.37
CA LEU A 261 3.18 -13.06 7.06
C LEU A 261 4.35 -13.62 7.87
N ARG A 262 5.45 -12.89 7.92
CA ARG A 262 6.55 -13.16 8.85
C ARG A 262 7.31 -11.88 9.20
N LEU A 263 8.00 -11.90 10.35
CA LEU A 263 8.97 -10.87 10.73
C LEU A 263 10.37 -11.34 10.32
N THR A 264 11.10 -10.47 9.65
CA THR A 264 12.48 -10.74 9.20
C THR A 264 13.39 -9.61 9.64
N GLN A 265 14.46 -9.93 10.37
CA GLN A 265 15.46 -8.94 10.75
C GLN A 265 16.44 -8.70 9.61
N HIS A 266 16.86 -7.45 9.43
CA HIS A 266 17.86 -7.11 8.42
C HIS A 266 19.26 -7.56 8.86
N ASP A 267 19.96 -8.28 7.98
CA ASP A 267 21.37 -8.64 8.21
C ASP A 267 22.30 -7.42 8.12
N ASN A 268 21.96 -6.45 7.27
CA ASN A 268 22.72 -5.23 7.06
C ASN A 268 21.87 -4.01 7.42
N LEU A 269 22.27 -3.30 8.48
CA LEU A 269 21.58 -2.09 8.90
C LEU A 269 22.00 -0.90 8.05
N VAL A 270 21.00 -0.10 7.66
CA VAL A 270 21.24 1.23 7.09
C VAL A 270 21.91 2.14 8.13
N PHE A 271 22.66 3.15 7.67
CA PHE A 271 23.52 3.96 8.51
C PHE A 271 22.81 4.73 9.65
N TYR A 272 21.51 4.92 9.56
CA TYR A 272 20.69 5.64 10.53
C TYR A 272 19.93 4.75 11.52
N ALA A 273 19.94 3.43 11.33
CA ALA A 273 19.20 2.50 12.17
C ALA A 273 20.12 1.71 13.09
N SER A 274 19.69 1.50 14.33
CA SER A 274 20.32 0.60 15.30
C SER A 274 19.73 -0.81 15.27
N ASP A 275 18.49 -0.94 14.78
CA ASP A 275 17.79 -2.20 14.52
C ASP A 275 16.76 -1.99 13.39
N ALA A 276 16.56 -3.00 12.55
CA ALA A 276 15.63 -2.95 11.43
C ALA A 276 15.00 -4.31 11.18
N TRP A 277 13.69 -4.30 11.00
CA TRP A 277 12.88 -5.48 10.70
C TRP A 277 11.89 -5.15 9.59
N ASP A 278 11.53 -6.16 8.80
CA ASP A 278 10.38 -6.09 7.91
C ASP A 278 9.29 -7.04 8.36
N ILE A 279 8.04 -6.61 8.20
CA ILE A 279 6.95 -7.53 7.99
C ILE A 279 7.00 -7.87 6.51
N GLU A 280 7.28 -9.13 6.20
CA GLU A 280 7.23 -9.65 4.85
C GLU A 280 5.90 -10.35 4.59
N TYR A 281 5.41 -10.21 3.35
CA TYR A 281 4.29 -10.98 2.82
C TYR A 281 4.78 -11.94 1.73
N ASN A 282 4.20 -13.14 1.67
CA ASN A 282 4.52 -14.13 0.65
C ASN A 282 3.74 -13.82 -0.64
N TYR A 283 4.27 -12.88 -1.45
CA TYR A 283 3.63 -12.49 -2.71
C TYR A 283 3.63 -13.63 -3.72
N PRO A 284 2.48 -13.96 -4.33
CA PRO A 284 2.45 -14.94 -5.42
C PRO A 284 3.38 -14.48 -6.56
N SER A 285 4.41 -15.14 -6.91
CA SER A 285 5.42 -14.80 -7.92
C SER A 285 6.70 -14.09 -7.47
N LEU A 286 6.70 -13.43 -6.34
CA LEU A 286 7.90 -12.83 -5.76
C LEU A 286 8.44 -13.68 -4.61
N GLY A 287 7.54 -14.44 -3.93
CA GLY A 287 7.84 -15.05 -2.66
C GLY A 287 7.80 -14.03 -1.53
N TRP A 288 8.58 -14.28 -0.50
CA TRP A 288 8.71 -13.40 0.66
C TRP A 288 9.42 -12.11 0.28
N ASP A 289 8.74 -10.99 0.47
CA ASP A 289 9.30 -9.66 0.23
C ASP A 289 8.64 -8.64 1.16
N GLU A 290 9.29 -7.49 1.35
CA GLU A 290 8.90 -6.43 2.26
C GLU A 290 7.48 -5.92 2.00
N LEU A 291 6.64 -5.95 3.05
CA LEU A 291 5.34 -5.32 3.10
C LEU A 291 5.41 -4.01 3.90
N GLU A 292 6.00 -4.03 5.11
CA GLU A 292 6.16 -2.88 5.99
C GLU A 292 7.50 -2.92 6.70
N GLY A 293 8.27 -1.83 6.63
CA GLY A 293 9.51 -1.66 7.37
C GLY A 293 9.28 -1.15 8.79
N ILE A 294 10.03 -1.67 9.76
CA ILE A 294 10.01 -1.25 11.17
C ILE A 294 11.45 -1.00 11.61
N HIS A 295 11.79 0.27 11.90
CA HIS A 295 13.17 0.68 12.14
C HIS A 295 13.34 1.41 13.45
N ASP A 296 14.40 1.09 14.19
CA ASP A 296 14.91 1.93 15.28
C ASP A 296 15.92 2.92 14.69
N ARG A 297 15.48 4.14 14.42
CA ARG A 297 16.26 5.22 13.78
C ARG A 297 17.12 6.01 14.76
N THR A 298 17.06 5.69 16.03
CA THR A 298 17.72 6.44 17.10
C THR A 298 17.34 7.93 17.05
N ASP A 299 18.27 8.85 17.27
CA ASP A 299 18.08 10.31 17.19
C ASP A 299 18.58 10.91 15.85
N TYR A 300 18.93 10.06 14.88
CA TYR A 300 19.63 10.46 13.66
C TYR A 300 18.93 11.61 12.92
N ASP A 301 17.65 11.43 12.57
CA ASP A 301 16.93 12.40 11.73
C ASP A 301 16.81 13.78 12.41
N LEU A 302 16.44 13.81 13.70
CA LEU A 302 16.35 15.06 14.44
C LEU A 302 17.71 15.75 14.57
N LYS A 303 18.80 15.02 14.81
CA LYS A 303 20.17 15.55 14.82
C LYS A 303 20.55 16.18 13.48
N GLN A 304 20.31 15.48 12.37
CA GLN A 304 20.59 15.98 11.03
C GLN A 304 19.82 17.26 10.74
N HIS A 305 18.51 17.28 11.05
CA HIS A 305 17.72 18.49 10.87
C HIS A 305 18.16 19.63 11.77
N MET A 306 18.59 19.38 13.01
CA MET A 306 19.19 20.40 13.90
C MET A 306 20.46 20.97 13.29
N GLU A 307 21.38 20.12 12.82
CA GLU A 307 22.65 20.53 12.22
C GLU A 307 22.44 21.38 10.97
N PHE A 308 21.60 20.93 10.05
CA PHE A 308 21.37 21.63 8.80
C PHE A 308 20.51 22.88 8.92
N SER A 309 19.58 22.96 9.88
CA SER A 309 18.67 24.09 10.04
C SER A 309 19.12 25.10 11.10
N GLY A 310 19.88 24.66 12.10
CA GLY A 310 20.17 25.41 13.32
C GLY A 310 18.99 25.46 14.32
N ALA A 311 17.87 24.78 14.04
CA ALA A 311 16.72 24.73 14.91
C ALA A 311 16.98 23.81 16.12
N ASN A 312 16.46 24.17 17.30
CA ASN A 312 16.51 23.29 18.47
C ASN A 312 15.33 22.32 18.46
N LEU A 313 15.61 21.03 18.22
CA LEU A 313 14.63 19.93 18.23
C LEU A 313 14.75 19.03 19.46
N THR A 314 15.37 19.53 20.54
CA THR A 314 15.43 18.78 21.82
C THR A 314 14.05 18.76 22.48
N TYR A 315 13.75 17.66 23.15
CA TYR A 315 12.60 17.51 24.05
C TYR A 315 12.98 17.94 25.47
N LEU A 316 12.11 18.70 26.12
CA LEU A 316 12.22 18.98 27.56
C LEU A 316 11.28 18.01 28.29
N ASP A 317 11.87 17.08 29.03
CA ASP A 317 11.12 16.15 29.87
C ASP A 317 10.50 16.91 31.06
N PRO A 318 9.15 16.98 31.14
CA PRO A 318 8.49 17.75 32.20
C PRO A 318 8.64 17.11 33.60
N GLU A 319 9.01 15.84 33.67
CA GLU A 319 9.15 15.11 34.95
C GLU A 319 10.55 15.26 35.54
N THR A 320 11.58 15.22 34.67
CA THR A 320 12.99 15.31 35.13
C THR A 320 13.62 16.67 34.91
N ASN A 321 12.98 17.53 34.09
CA ASN A 321 13.52 18.82 33.62
C ASN A 321 14.82 18.68 32.81
N GLU A 322 15.09 17.48 32.28
CA GLU A 322 16.23 17.21 31.41
C GLU A 322 15.89 17.51 29.93
N ARG A 323 16.92 17.88 29.16
CA ARG A 323 16.81 18.07 27.73
C ARG A 323 17.60 17.00 26.98
N TYR A 324 16.96 16.35 26.05
CA TYR A 324 17.60 15.36 25.15
C TYR A 324 16.89 15.32 23.81
N ILE A 325 17.52 14.69 22.82
CA ILE A 325 16.89 14.38 21.55
C ILE A 325 16.21 13.02 21.72
N PRO A 326 14.88 12.88 21.51
CA PRO A 326 14.22 11.59 21.61
C PRO A 326 14.69 10.64 20.51
N TRP A 327 14.64 9.35 20.79
CA TRP A 327 14.84 8.32 19.77
C TRP A 327 13.53 8.06 19.02
N ILE A 328 13.65 7.56 17.80
CA ILE A 328 12.53 7.41 16.88
C ILE A 328 12.41 5.95 16.49
N LEU A 329 11.21 5.40 16.68
CA LEU A 329 10.81 4.10 16.16
C LEU A 329 9.83 4.32 15.00
N GLU A 330 10.22 3.87 13.84
CA GLU A 330 9.47 4.04 12.60
C GLU A 330 8.67 2.81 12.24
N THR A 331 7.46 3.02 11.71
CA THR A 331 6.79 2.05 10.84
C THR A 331 6.45 2.73 9.53
N SER A 332 6.76 2.10 8.42
CA SER A 332 6.55 2.65 7.08
C SER A 332 6.05 1.59 6.12
N VAL A 333 4.90 1.85 5.48
CA VAL A 333 4.31 0.94 4.49
C VAL A 333 3.92 1.67 3.21
N GLY A 334 4.31 1.11 2.08
CA GLY A 334 3.80 1.53 0.77
C GLY A 334 2.36 1.05 0.57
N LEU A 335 1.40 1.99 0.44
CA LEU A 335 -0.02 1.62 0.28
C LEU A 335 -0.28 0.79 -0.99
N GLY A 336 0.55 0.93 -2.04
CA GLY A 336 0.49 0.08 -3.22
C GLY A 336 0.85 -1.38 -2.92
N ARG A 337 1.90 -1.62 -2.10
CA ARG A 337 2.30 -2.96 -1.64
C ARG A 337 1.22 -3.59 -0.77
N MET A 338 0.69 -2.83 0.19
CA MET A 338 -0.41 -3.27 1.06
C MET A 338 -1.65 -3.63 0.24
N PHE A 339 -2.02 -2.79 -0.73
CA PHE A 339 -3.13 -3.07 -1.64
C PHE A 339 -2.91 -4.36 -2.43
N ALA A 340 -1.70 -4.57 -2.96
CA ALA A 340 -1.35 -5.77 -3.70
C ALA A 340 -1.39 -7.03 -2.83
N ALA A 341 -0.90 -6.97 -1.59
CA ALA A 341 -0.97 -8.05 -0.62
C ALA A 341 -2.42 -8.42 -0.28
N VAL A 342 -3.25 -7.43 0.04
CA VAL A 342 -4.68 -7.64 0.34
C VAL A 342 -5.43 -8.25 -0.85
N MET A 343 -5.17 -7.77 -2.07
CA MET A 343 -5.81 -8.33 -3.28
C MET A 343 -5.36 -9.76 -3.56
N ALA A 344 -4.08 -10.05 -3.34
CA ALA A 344 -3.52 -11.39 -3.56
C ALA A 344 -4.03 -12.40 -2.53
N ASP A 345 -4.08 -12.00 -1.27
CA ASP A 345 -4.55 -12.84 -0.17
C ASP A 345 -6.06 -13.13 -0.26
N ALA A 346 -6.83 -12.13 -0.68
CA ALA A 346 -8.28 -12.26 -0.86
C ALA A 346 -8.68 -13.02 -2.13
N TYR A 347 -7.76 -13.26 -3.08
CA TYR A 347 -8.08 -13.90 -4.36
C TYR A 347 -8.24 -15.41 -4.22
N HIS A 348 -9.43 -15.92 -4.55
CA HIS A 348 -9.74 -17.34 -4.54
C HIS A 348 -10.42 -17.79 -5.84
N GLU A 349 -10.10 -19.01 -6.26
CA GLU A 349 -10.82 -19.72 -7.32
C GLU A 349 -11.47 -20.96 -6.72
N GLU A 350 -12.79 -21.05 -6.82
CA GLU A 350 -13.59 -22.13 -6.27
C GLU A 350 -14.22 -22.94 -7.40
N THR A 351 -14.17 -24.27 -7.32
CA THR A 351 -14.87 -25.15 -8.25
C THR A 351 -16.28 -25.39 -7.73
N LEU A 352 -17.27 -25.00 -8.51
CA LEU A 352 -18.67 -25.21 -8.22
C LEU A 352 -19.09 -26.69 -8.52
N GLU A 353 -20.23 -27.11 -8.00
CA GLU A 353 -20.77 -28.47 -8.20
C GLU A 353 -20.98 -28.81 -9.70
N ASP A 354 -21.25 -27.81 -10.54
CA ASP A 354 -21.39 -27.96 -11.99
C ASP A 354 -20.04 -28.00 -12.75
N GLY A 355 -18.92 -28.04 -12.02
CA GLY A 355 -17.56 -28.07 -12.57
C GLY A 355 -17.04 -26.73 -13.09
N LYS A 356 -17.79 -25.63 -12.97
CA LYS A 356 -17.35 -24.28 -13.36
C LYS A 356 -16.53 -23.64 -12.26
N THR A 357 -15.59 -22.78 -12.65
CA THR A 357 -14.82 -21.99 -11.73
C THR A 357 -15.54 -20.69 -11.37
N ARG A 358 -15.54 -20.36 -10.09
CA ARG A 358 -15.98 -19.09 -9.52
C ARG A 358 -14.76 -18.36 -8.98
N THR A 359 -14.52 -17.15 -9.46
CA THR A 359 -13.53 -16.24 -8.90
C THR A 359 -14.18 -15.39 -7.82
N VAL A 360 -13.57 -15.30 -6.64
CA VAL A 360 -14.06 -14.50 -5.53
C VAL A 360 -12.92 -13.77 -4.83
N LEU A 361 -13.13 -12.50 -4.49
CA LEU A 361 -12.27 -11.75 -3.58
C LEU A 361 -12.86 -11.83 -2.17
N LYS A 362 -12.24 -12.62 -1.29
CA LYS A 362 -12.65 -12.75 0.12
C LYS A 362 -12.07 -11.62 0.98
N LEU A 363 -12.34 -10.37 0.56
CA LEU A 363 -11.94 -9.19 1.30
C LEU A 363 -12.61 -9.14 2.67
N HIS A 364 -11.87 -8.70 3.70
CA HIS A 364 -12.49 -8.34 4.97
C HIS A 364 -13.63 -7.35 4.73
N PRO A 365 -14.80 -7.49 5.37
CA PRO A 365 -15.97 -6.65 5.09
C PRO A 365 -15.70 -5.14 5.17
N ASP A 366 -14.82 -4.70 6.07
CA ASP A 366 -14.46 -3.28 6.22
C ASP A 366 -13.50 -2.77 5.14
N LEU A 367 -12.92 -3.67 4.34
CA LEU A 367 -12.10 -3.34 3.18
C LEU A 367 -12.88 -3.35 1.87
N ALA A 368 -14.01 -4.06 1.82
CA ALA A 368 -14.80 -4.21 0.60
C ALA A 368 -15.21 -2.85 0.00
N PRO A 369 -15.11 -2.68 -1.35
CA PRO A 369 -15.53 -1.46 -2.03
C PRO A 369 -17.01 -1.12 -1.77
N TYR A 370 -17.85 -2.13 -1.64
CA TYR A 370 -19.26 -1.99 -1.28
C TYR A 370 -19.57 -2.87 -0.08
N ARG A 371 -20.28 -2.34 0.90
CA ARG A 371 -20.78 -3.12 2.04
C ARG A 371 -21.82 -4.15 1.62
N VAL A 372 -22.64 -3.81 0.65
CA VAL A 372 -23.77 -4.62 0.16
C VAL A 372 -24.16 -4.22 -1.25
N ALA A 373 -24.63 -5.18 -2.04
CA ALA A 373 -25.26 -4.93 -3.34
C ALA A 373 -26.76 -5.22 -3.29
N VAL A 374 -27.56 -4.36 -3.92
CA VAL A 374 -29.03 -4.51 -4.01
C VAL A 374 -29.46 -4.68 -5.46
N SER A 375 -30.31 -5.69 -5.71
CA SER A 375 -30.82 -6.04 -7.02
C SER A 375 -32.32 -6.31 -6.98
N PRO A 376 -33.12 -5.83 -7.95
CA PRO A 376 -34.43 -6.41 -8.20
C PRO A 376 -34.28 -7.76 -8.91
N LEU A 377 -35.08 -8.76 -8.58
CA LEU A 377 -35.04 -10.06 -9.30
C LEU A 377 -35.19 -9.85 -10.82
N LEU A 378 -36.16 -9.04 -11.22
CA LEU A 378 -36.45 -8.71 -12.61
C LEU A 378 -36.52 -7.18 -12.80
N LYS A 379 -35.63 -6.63 -13.66
CA LYS A 379 -35.59 -5.20 -13.97
C LYS A 379 -36.77 -4.66 -14.78
N ASN A 380 -37.55 -5.53 -15.41
CA ASN A 380 -38.72 -5.20 -16.21
C ASN A 380 -40.05 -5.29 -15.41
N LYS A 381 -39.97 -5.44 -14.09
CA LYS A 381 -41.11 -5.43 -13.17
C LYS A 381 -41.05 -4.19 -12.27
N PRO A 382 -41.86 -3.16 -12.57
CA PRO A 382 -41.77 -1.86 -11.86
C PRO A 382 -41.88 -1.99 -10.35
N GLN A 383 -42.77 -2.86 -9.83
CA GLN A 383 -43.00 -3.02 -8.37
C GLN A 383 -41.73 -3.56 -7.68
N LEU A 384 -41.01 -4.53 -8.32
CA LEU A 384 -39.75 -5.04 -7.80
C LEU A 384 -38.65 -3.97 -7.80
N VAL A 385 -38.57 -3.19 -8.88
CA VAL A 385 -37.59 -2.10 -9.02
C VAL A 385 -37.84 -1.00 -8.00
N GLU A 386 -39.08 -0.60 -7.81
CA GLU A 386 -39.47 0.43 -6.82
C GLU A 386 -39.11 -0.02 -5.40
N LYS A 387 -39.49 -1.26 -5.02
CA LYS A 387 -39.17 -1.81 -3.71
C LYS A 387 -37.66 -1.95 -3.50
N ALA A 388 -36.92 -2.43 -4.52
CA ALA A 388 -35.46 -2.53 -4.48
C ALA A 388 -34.80 -1.15 -4.34
N ARG A 389 -35.32 -0.12 -5.02
CA ARG A 389 -34.82 1.27 -4.86
C ARG A 389 -35.04 1.81 -3.46
N ALA A 390 -36.17 1.53 -2.84
CA ALA A 390 -36.42 1.91 -1.47
C ALA A 390 -35.42 1.27 -0.49
N VAL A 391 -35.17 -0.04 -0.62
CA VAL A 391 -34.16 -0.76 0.18
C VAL A 391 -32.75 -0.23 -0.09
N PHE A 392 -32.39 -0.03 -1.36
CA PHE A 392 -31.10 0.54 -1.75
C PHE A 392 -30.87 1.92 -1.11
N LEU A 393 -31.84 2.83 -1.18
CA LEU A 393 -31.70 4.16 -0.61
C LEU A 393 -31.62 4.14 0.93
N MET A 394 -32.37 3.25 1.57
CA MET A 394 -32.30 3.04 3.02
C MET A 394 -30.88 2.59 3.43
N LEU A 395 -30.34 1.56 2.77
CA LEU A 395 -29.01 1.04 3.08
C LEU A 395 -27.90 2.03 2.70
N LYS A 396 -28.09 2.78 1.59
CA LYS A 396 -27.13 3.81 1.18
C LYS A 396 -27.05 4.96 2.18
N LYS A 397 -28.17 5.32 2.83
CA LYS A 397 -28.18 6.32 3.90
C LYS A 397 -27.39 5.87 5.13
N GLU A 398 -27.41 4.57 5.43
CA GLU A 398 -26.73 3.99 6.59
C GLU A 398 -25.24 3.70 6.33
N PHE A 399 -24.93 3.06 5.21
CA PHE A 399 -23.57 2.56 4.92
C PHE A 399 -22.76 3.43 3.94
N GLY A 400 -23.40 4.42 3.30
CA GLY A 400 -22.74 5.26 2.30
C GLY A 400 -22.53 4.55 0.97
N ASN A 401 -21.62 3.58 0.93
CA ASN A 401 -21.25 2.90 -0.32
C ASN A 401 -21.99 1.56 -0.48
N VAL A 402 -23.05 1.58 -1.30
CA VAL A 402 -23.92 0.44 -1.62
C VAL A 402 -24.01 0.29 -3.13
N ALA A 403 -23.83 -0.93 -3.65
CA ALA A 403 -23.97 -1.19 -5.07
C ALA A 403 -25.43 -1.36 -5.49
N TRP A 404 -25.77 -0.82 -6.65
CA TRP A 404 -26.99 -1.17 -7.40
C TRP A 404 -26.62 -2.00 -8.61
N ASP A 405 -27.17 -3.20 -8.74
CA ASP A 405 -26.90 -4.07 -9.90
C ASP A 405 -28.19 -4.71 -10.45
N ASP A 406 -28.66 -4.26 -11.60
CA ASP A 406 -29.82 -4.79 -12.30
C ASP A 406 -29.47 -5.36 -13.68
N ASN A 407 -28.17 -5.49 -14.02
CA ASN A 407 -27.73 -5.89 -15.33
C ASN A 407 -27.51 -7.40 -15.45
N GLY A 408 -28.19 -8.02 -16.44
CA GLY A 408 -28.17 -9.45 -16.65
C GLY A 408 -29.04 -10.23 -15.65
N ASN A 409 -28.85 -11.55 -15.57
CA ASN A 409 -29.53 -12.41 -14.60
C ASN A 409 -28.83 -12.38 -13.22
N VAL A 410 -29.53 -12.84 -12.18
CA VAL A 410 -29.05 -12.81 -10.77
C VAL A 410 -27.70 -13.51 -10.62
N GLY A 411 -27.49 -14.66 -11.26
CA GLY A 411 -26.22 -15.38 -11.18
C GLY A 411 -25.04 -14.59 -11.74
N LYS A 412 -25.23 -13.80 -12.83
CA LYS A 412 -24.20 -12.90 -13.36
C LYS A 412 -23.92 -11.71 -12.42
N ARG A 413 -24.94 -11.22 -11.72
CA ARG A 413 -24.79 -10.15 -10.70
C ARG A 413 -23.99 -10.65 -9.51
N TYR A 414 -24.33 -11.83 -8.98
CA TYR A 414 -23.57 -12.46 -7.89
C TYR A 414 -22.08 -12.61 -8.27
N ARG A 415 -21.78 -13.14 -9.46
CA ARG A 415 -20.39 -13.28 -9.92
C ARG A 415 -19.64 -11.96 -9.99
N ARG A 416 -20.30 -10.87 -10.43
CA ARG A 416 -19.67 -9.53 -10.43
C ARG A 416 -19.35 -9.07 -9.03
N GLN A 417 -20.30 -9.24 -8.10
CA GLN A 417 -20.13 -8.85 -6.72
C GLN A 417 -19.10 -9.71 -5.98
N ASP A 418 -19.04 -11.02 -6.27
CA ASP A 418 -18.01 -11.92 -5.78
C ASP A 418 -16.62 -11.45 -6.23
N GLU A 419 -16.45 -11.09 -7.51
CA GLU A 419 -15.19 -10.59 -8.07
C GLU A 419 -14.82 -9.17 -7.60
N ILE A 420 -15.78 -8.37 -7.11
CA ILE A 420 -15.55 -7.06 -6.47
C ILE A 420 -15.23 -7.23 -4.99
N GLY A 421 -15.62 -8.35 -4.40
CA GLY A 421 -15.44 -8.63 -2.98
C GLY A 421 -16.55 -8.08 -2.09
N THR A 422 -17.75 -7.81 -2.65
CA THR A 422 -18.91 -7.35 -1.88
C THR A 422 -19.42 -8.47 -0.94
N PRO A 423 -19.44 -8.28 0.39
CA PRO A 423 -19.76 -9.35 1.34
C PRO A 423 -21.18 -9.90 1.19
N HIS A 424 -22.16 -9.04 0.89
CA HIS A 424 -23.55 -9.42 0.85
C HIS A 424 -24.27 -8.93 -0.39
N CYS A 425 -25.13 -9.78 -0.96
CA CYS A 425 -26.00 -9.42 -2.07
C CYS A 425 -27.47 -9.60 -1.67
N ILE A 426 -28.26 -8.54 -1.83
CA ILE A 426 -29.69 -8.52 -1.55
C ILE A 426 -30.48 -8.61 -2.85
N VAL A 427 -31.43 -9.54 -2.91
CA VAL A 427 -32.39 -9.65 -4.00
C VAL A 427 -33.81 -9.42 -3.50
N ILE A 428 -34.49 -8.53 -4.21
CA ILE A 428 -35.92 -8.25 -4.02
C ILE A 428 -36.70 -9.04 -5.05
N ASP A 429 -37.57 -9.93 -4.61
CA ASP A 429 -38.34 -10.89 -5.40
C ASP A 429 -39.84 -10.77 -5.17
N PHE A 430 -40.65 -11.67 -5.74
CA PHE A 430 -42.12 -11.64 -5.62
C PHE A 430 -42.59 -11.94 -4.21
N GLU A 431 -41.88 -12.76 -3.45
CA GLU A 431 -42.16 -13.01 -2.02
C GLU A 431 -41.98 -11.73 -1.19
N THR A 432 -41.00 -10.88 -1.53
CA THR A 432 -40.81 -9.56 -0.89
C THR A 432 -42.08 -8.68 -1.04
N LEU A 433 -42.81 -8.83 -2.15
CA LEU A 433 -44.07 -8.12 -2.37
C LEU A 433 -45.25 -8.80 -1.67
N GLY A 434 -45.10 -10.05 -1.20
CA GLY A 434 -46.18 -10.88 -0.63
C GLY A 434 -47.11 -11.48 -1.68
N GLU A 435 -46.66 -11.60 -2.96
CA GLU A 435 -47.49 -12.12 -4.05
C GLU A 435 -47.60 -13.65 -4.01
N GLU A 436 -46.56 -14.37 -3.65
CA GLU A 436 -46.55 -15.83 -3.56
C GLU A 436 -46.88 -16.35 -2.14
N ASP A 437 -46.25 -15.73 -1.12
CA ASP A 437 -46.54 -15.98 0.30
C ASP A 437 -46.61 -14.67 1.06
N HIS A 438 -47.79 -14.36 1.57
CA HIS A 438 -48.05 -13.11 2.30
C HIS A 438 -47.24 -13.00 3.62
N SER A 439 -46.85 -14.14 4.21
CA SER A 439 -46.02 -14.19 5.42
C SER A 439 -44.59 -13.70 5.18
N LEU A 440 -44.11 -13.72 3.94
CA LEU A 440 -42.76 -13.30 3.51
C LEU A 440 -42.74 -11.84 3.03
N LYS A 441 -43.87 -11.15 3.06
CA LYS A 441 -43.95 -9.72 2.72
C LYS A 441 -42.95 -8.92 3.53
N ASP A 442 -42.26 -7.97 2.87
CA ASP A 442 -41.23 -7.11 3.47
C ASP A 442 -40.00 -7.88 4.00
N THR A 443 -39.75 -9.11 3.48
CA THR A 443 -38.49 -9.81 3.64
C THR A 443 -37.73 -9.81 2.32
N VAL A 444 -36.41 -10.02 2.36
CA VAL A 444 -35.53 -10.07 1.17
C VAL A 444 -34.58 -11.28 1.31
N THR A 445 -34.11 -11.76 0.15
CA THR A 445 -33.04 -12.74 0.14
C THR A 445 -31.70 -12.05 0.30
N VAL A 446 -30.91 -12.43 1.31
CA VAL A 446 -29.54 -11.99 1.53
C VAL A 446 -28.61 -13.16 1.24
N ARG A 447 -27.70 -12.99 0.28
CA ARG A 447 -26.69 -13.99 -0.03
C ARG A 447 -25.34 -13.58 0.57
N ASP A 448 -24.72 -14.49 1.26
CA ASP A 448 -23.33 -14.36 1.74
C ASP A 448 -22.35 -14.70 0.62
N ARG A 449 -21.29 -13.89 0.46
CA ARG A 449 -20.24 -14.06 -0.56
C ARG A 449 -19.41 -15.31 -0.30
N ASP A 450 -19.02 -15.56 0.94
CA ASP A 450 -17.99 -16.55 1.26
C ASP A 450 -18.57 -17.97 1.26
N THR A 451 -19.77 -18.15 1.81
CA THR A 451 -20.46 -19.44 1.85
C THR A 451 -21.33 -19.70 0.61
N GLY A 452 -21.80 -18.64 -0.05
CA GLY A 452 -22.81 -18.72 -1.12
C GLY A 452 -24.23 -18.99 -0.61
N GLU A 453 -24.41 -19.15 0.70
CA GLU A 453 -25.71 -19.40 1.33
C GLU A 453 -26.63 -18.20 1.22
N GLN A 454 -27.93 -18.48 1.20
CA GLN A 454 -28.97 -17.49 1.11
C GLN A 454 -29.95 -17.63 2.28
N GLU A 455 -30.27 -16.52 2.90
CA GLU A 455 -31.27 -16.48 3.98
C GLU A 455 -32.32 -15.41 3.74
N ARG A 456 -33.49 -15.59 4.32
CA ARG A 456 -34.56 -14.60 4.32
C ARG A 456 -34.43 -13.70 5.54
N VAL A 457 -34.38 -12.38 5.30
CA VAL A 457 -34.21 -11.35 6.33
C VAL A 457 -35.28 -10.29 6.16
N ALA A 458 -35.92 -9.90 7.25
CA ALA A 458 -36.86 -8.77 7.24
C ALA A 458 -36.12 -7.47 6.90
N ILE A 459 -36.70 -6.62 6.03
CA ILE A 459 -36.11 -5.34 5.62
C ILE A 459 -35.77 -4.48 6.84
N ALA A 460 -36.60 -4.46 7.86
CA ALA A 460 -36.37 -3.72 9.10
C ALA A 460 -35.13 -4.18 9.89
N GLY A 461 -34.69 -5.44 9.71
CA GLY A 461 -33.53 -6.02 10.37
C GLY A 461 -32.23 -5.92 9.60
N LEU A 462 -32.26 -5.46 8.34
CA LEU A 462 -31.10 -5.47 7.43
C LEU A 462 -29.90 -4.68 7.96
N VAL A 463 -30.13 -3.50 8.52
CA VAL A 463 -29.04 -2.65 9.04
C VAL A 463 -28.28 -3.36 10.16
N THR A 464 -29.00 -4.01 11.08
CA THR A 464 -28.37 -4.78 12.17
C THR A 464 -27.62 -6.01 11.66
N LYS A 465 -28.18 -6.71 10.67
CA LYS A 465 -27.56 -7.91 10.07
C LYS A 465 -26.28 -7.60 9.31
N LEU A 466 -26.19 -6.43 8.67
CA LEU A 466 -25.09 -6.04 7.77
C LEU A 466 -23.98 -5.24 8.48
N ARG A 467 -24.15 -4.87 9.74
CA ARG A 467 -23.11 -4.26 10.59
C ARG A 467 -22.09 -5.29 11.05
#